data_d1ed2cbeb95d412e2d3e8dded0affd47
#
_entry.id   d1ed2cbeb95d412e2d3e8dded0affd47
#
_cell.length_a   1.000
_cell.length_b   1.000
_cell.length_c   1.000
_cell.angle_alpha   90.00
_cell.angle_beta   90.00
_cell.angle_gamma   90.00
#
_symmetry.space_group_name_H-M   'P 1'
#
loop_
_entity.id
_entity.type
_entity.pdbx_description
1 polymer ?
#
loop_
_entity_poly.entity_id
_entity_poly.type
_entity_poly.pdbx_seq_one_letter_code
_entity_poly.pdbx_strand_id
1 'polypeptide(L)'
;MIDELTKKVMNMQAMVLTVVGKDKPGLVEQIAKSIKDANGNWLKSSFCHLSGHFAGFVEVMLPFESHNQLIQSCHTISNLQITLVPASLEDSKQTHEFEISVTGNDRQGIVNDISHCLTNLNVSIKEMETNCESAPNWGSQIFSAKMTLAGDENTTIDDIIEALEHITDDLVVELIEDNV
;
A
#
# COMPACT_ATOMS: atom_id res chain seq x y z
N MET A 1 -16.19 -40.27 1.86
CA MET A 1 -16.66 -39.27 2.83
C MET A 1 -15.55 -38.26 2.99
N ILE A 2 -15.68 -37.10 2.40
CA ILE A 2 -14.68 -36.02 2.57
C ILE A 2 -14.92 -35.47 3.97
N ASP A 3 -13.87 -35.47 4.80
CA ASP A 3 -13.91 -35.05 6.19
C ASP A 3 -14.38 -33.56 6.28
N GLU A 4 -15.11 -33.23 7.33
CA GLU A 4 -15.67 -31.89 7.57
C GLU A 4 -14.59 -30.79 7.62
N LEU A 5 -13.38 -31.14 8.08
CA LEU A 5 -12.18 -30.33 8.02
C LEU A 5 -11.75 -30.00 6.56
N THR A 6 -11.81 -30.98 5.68
CA THR A 6 -11.45 -30.82 4.26
C THR A 6 -12.47 -29.95 3.54
N LYS A 7 -13.77 -30.06 3.87
CA LYS A 7 -14.81 -29.15 3.36
C LYS A 7 -14.62 -27.72 3.84
N LYS A 8 -14.21 -27.53 5.10
CA LYS A 8 -13.97 -26.22 5.69
C LYS A 8 -12.79 -25.50 5.03
N VAL A 9 -11.74 -26.25 4.65
CA VAL A 9 -10.56 -25.70 3.94
C VAL A 9 -10.88 -25.38 2.47
N MET A 10 -11.74 -26.15 1.82
CA MET A 10 -12.11 -25.97 0.41
C MET A 10 -13.01 -24.74 0.14
N ASN A 11 -13.53 -24.09 1.17
CA ASN A 11 -14.43 -22.94 1.05
C ASN A 11 -13.80 -21.61 1.54
N MET A 12 -12.48 -21.62 1.82
CA MET A 12 -11.76 -20.43 2.23
C MET A 12 -11.32 -19.62 1.01
N GLN A 13 -11.48 -18.32 1.06
CA GLN A 13 -11.09 -17.39 0.01
C GLN A 13 -10.23 -16.28 0.58
N ALA A 14 -9.16 -15.93 -0.15
CA ALA A 14 -8.37 -14.76 0.15
C ALA A 14 -9.13 -13.49 -0.29
N MET A 15 -9.27 -12.56 0.63
CA MET A 15 -9.98 -11.29 0.43
C MET A 15 -9.12 -10.14 0.90
N VAL A 16 -9.28 -8.98 0.29
CA VAL A 16 -8.69 -7.71 0.75
C VAL A 16 -9.79 -6.86 1.35
N LEU A 17 -9.67 -6.57 2.64
CA LEU A 17 -10.48 -5.61 3.37
C LEU A 17 -9.79 -4.25 3.34
N THR A 18 -10.44 -3.24 2.75
CA THR A 18 -9.98 -1.85 2.84
C THR A 18 -10.75 -1.12 3.92
N VAL A 19 -10.06 -0.26 4.65
CA VAL A 19 -10.65 0.51 5.75
C VAL A 19 -10.23 1.97 5.69
N VAL A 20 -11.17 2.88 5.88
CA VAL A 20 -10.92 4.32 6.00
C VAL A 20 -11.87 4.92 7.02
N GLY A 21 -11.36 5.74 7.94
CA GLY A 21 -12.20 6.42 8.92
C GLY A 21 -11.45 7.42 9.78
N LYS A 22 -12.16 8.09 10.69
CA LYS A 22 -11.51 8.92 11.71
C LYS A 22 -10.69 8.06 12.66
N ASP A 23 -9.46 8.48 12.91
CA ASP A 23 -8.60 7.76 13.84
C ASP A 23 -9.13 7.79 15.27
N LYS A 24 -9.08 6.65 15.92
CA LYS A 24 -9.32 6.47 17.35
C LYS A 24 -8.62 5.23 17.88
N PRO A 25 -8.23 5.23 19.16
CA PRO A 25 -7.66 4.04 19.79
C PRO A 25 -8.55 2.81 19.67
N GLY A 26 -7.97 1.64 19.38
CA GLY A 26 -8.66 0.35 19.34
C GLY A 26 -9.32 0.00 18.00
N LEU A 27 -9.13 0.77 16.93
CA LEU A 27 -9.69 0.42 15.61
C LEU A 27 -9.16 -0.91 15.10
N VAL A 28 -7.85 -1.12 15.16
CA VAL A 28 -7.22 -2.38 14.70
C VAL A 28 -7.74 -3.57 15.52
N GLU A 29 -7.91 -3.41 16.83
CA GLU A 29 -8.48 -4.45 17.69
C GLU A 29 -9.91 -4.81 17.29
N GLN A 30 -10.75 -3.81 17.01
CA GLN A 30 -12.14 -4.03 16.59
C GLN A 30 -12.22 -4.73 15.23
N ILE A 31 -11.36 -4.36 14.28
CA ILE A 31 -11.24 -5.02 12.97
C ILE A 31 -10.80 -6.46 13.16
N ALA A 32 -9.73 -6.69 13.91
CA ALA A 32 -9.21 -8.04 14.18
C ALA A 32 -10.26 -8.93 14.87
N LYS A 33 -11.02 -8.36 15.81
CA LYS A 33 -12.13 -9.07 16.45
C LYS A 33 -13.22 -9.44 15.44
N SER A 34 -13.59 -8.52 14.54
CA SER A 34 -14.61 -8.79 13.51
C SER A 34 -14.17 -9.91 12.56
N ILE A 35 -12.89 -9.93 12.17
CA ILE A 35 -12.31 -10.99 11.33
C ILE A 35 -12.35 -12.33 12.07
N LYS A 36 -11.93 -12.36 13.34
CA LYS A 36 -11.97 -13.57 14.19
C LYS A 36 -13.40 -14.10 14.34
N ASP A 37 -14.37 -13.23 14.64
CA ASP A 37 -15.76 -13.59 14.85
C ASP A 37 -16.41 -14.14 13.55
N ALA A 38 -15.89 -13.75 12.38
CA ALA A 38 -16.26 -14.28 11.08
C ALA A 38 -15.48 -15.57 10.69
N ASN A 39 -14.75 -16.18 11.62
CA ASN A 39 -13.85 -17.34 11.38
C ASN A 39 -12.79 -17.07 10.32
N GLY A 40 -12.40 -15.82 10.12
CA GLY A 40 -11.32 -15.42 9.23
C GLY A 40 -9.95 -15.49 9.89
N ASN A 41 -8.91 -15.56 9.07
CA ASN A 41 -7.52 -15.47 9.48
C ASN A 41 -6.89 -14.23 8.85
N TRP A 42 -6.26 -13.40 9.68
CA TRP A 42 -5.48 -12.22 9.26
C TRP A 42 -4.14 -12.67 8.68
N LEU A 43 -3.82 -12.29 7.45
CA LEU A 43 -2.61 -12.70 6.73
C LEU A 43 -1.58 -11.58 6.69
N LYS A 44 -1.94 -10.46 6.07
CA LYS A 44 -1.04 -9.32 5.85
C LYS A 44 -1.83 -8.02 6.02
N SER A 45 -1.17 -6.93 6.39
CA SER A 45 -1.82 -5.62 6.48
C SER A 45 -0.83 -4.49 6.30
N SER A 46 -1.35 -3.35 5.83
CA SER A 46 -0.68 -2.07 5.83
C SER A 46 -1.66 -1.00 6.27
N PHE A 47 -1.25 -0.13 7.21
CA PHE A 47 -2.06 0.96 7.72
C PHE A 47 -1.26 2.25 7.75
N CYS A 48 -1.96 3.35 7.54
CA CYS A 48 -1.41 4.68 7.71
C CYS A 48 -2.34 5.58 8.51
N HIS A 49 -1.75 6.61 9.10
CA HIS A 49 -2.46 7.70 9.74
C HIS A 49 -2.12 8.99 9.00
N LEU A 50 -3.11 9.69 8.48
CA LEU A 50 -2.93 10.94 7.75
C LEU A 50 -4.04 11.93 8.10
N SER A 51 -3.64 13.12 8.56
CA SER A 51 -4.58 14.24 8.82
C SER A 51 -5.78 13.85 9.71
N GLY A 52 -5.53 13.06 10.76
CA GLY A 52 -6.56 12.60 11.69
C GLY A 52 -7.45 11.47 11.17
N HIS A 53 -7.06 10.88 10.04
CA HIS A 53 -7.71 9.70 9.48
C HIS A 53 -6.80 8.49 9.57
N PHE A 54 -7.41 7.34 9.83
CA PHE A 54 -6.82 6.02 9.74
C PHE A 54 -7.28 5.37 8.44
N ALA A 55 -6.35 4.81 7.68
CA ALA A 55 -6.64 4.08 6.45
C ALA A 55 -5.73 2.87 6.30
N GLY A 56 -6.17 1.86 5.53
CA GLY A 56 -5.30 0.74 5.21
C GLY A 56 -5.99 -0.45 4.56
N PHE A 57 -5.21 -1.52 4.44
CA PHE A 57 -5.60 -2.78 3.83
C PHE A 57 -5.31 -3.93 4.79
N VAL A 58 -6.17 -4.93 4.77
CA VAL A 58 -5.96 -6.21 5.46
C VAL A 58 -6.26 -7.34 4.48
N GLU A 59 -5.29 -8.18 4.23
CA GLU A 59 -5.49 -9.44 3.55
C GLU A 59 -5.96 -10.49 4.56
N VAL A 60 -7.09 -11.12 4.27
CA VAL A 60 -7.69 -12.11 5.15
C VAL A 60 -8.03 -13.38 4.38
N MET A 61 -7.85 -14.52 5.01
CA MET A 61 -8.43 -15.79 4.55
C MET A 61 -9.78 -15.97 5.24
N LEU A 62 -10.87 -16.06 4.48
CA LEU A 62 -12.23 -16.00 5.02
C LEU A 62 -13.11 -17.07 4.37
N PRO A 63 -13.98 -17.77 5.14
CA PRO A 63 -15.02 -18.61 4.56
C PRO A 63 -15.97 -17.78 3.69
N PHE A 64 -16.31 -18.28 2.51
CA PHE A 64 -17.18 -17.57 1.57
C PHE A 64 -18.53 -17.15 2.21
N GLU A 65 -19.11 -18.02 3.02
CA GLU A 65 -20.34 -17.77 3.74
C GLU A 65 -20.25 -16.65 4.80
N SER A 66 -19.03 -16.31 5.24
CA SER A 66 -18.78 -15.31 6.29
C SER A 66 -18.56 -13.88 5.74
N HIS A 67 -18.54 -13.68 4.43
CA HIS A 67 -18.28 -12.36 3.81
C HIS A 67 -19.28 -11.30 4.31
N ASN A 68 -20.57 -11.60 4.24
CA ASN A 68 -21.60 -10.67 4.67
C ASN A 68 -21.54 -10.41 6.19
N GLN A 69 -21.22 -11.43 6.99
CA GLN A 69 -21.07 -11.30 8.44
C GLN A 69 -19.92 -10.34 8.78
N LEU A 70 -18.77 -10.48 8.11
CA LEU A 70 -17.62 -9.58 8.31
C LEU A 70 -17.98 -8.13 7.96
N ILE A 71 -18.58 -7.92 6.79
CA ILE A 71 -19.00 -6.58 6.34
C ILE A 71 -19.97 -5.95 7.37
N GLN A 72 -20.99 -6.67 7.80
CA GLN A 72 -21.96 -6.18 8.78
C GLN A 72 -21.30 -5.87 10.13
N SER A 73 -20.42 -6.75 10.61
CA SER A 73 -19.68 -6.54 11.86
C SER A 73 -18.82 -5.27 11.79
N CYS A 74 -18.08 -5.09 10.71
CA CYS A 74 -17.27 -3.90 10.52
C CYS A 74 -18.10 -2.60 10.38
N HIS A 75 -19.29 -2.65 9.77
CA HIS A 75 -20.18 -1.49 9.71
C HIS A 75 -20.68 -1.02 11.08
N THR A 76 -20.64 -1.88 12.11
CA THR A 76 -20.94 -1.46 13.48
C THR A 76 -19.84 -0.62 14.12
N ILE A 77 -18.64 -0.63 13.54
CA ILE A 77 -17.50 0.19 13.99
C ILE A 77 -17.77 1.63 13.54
N SER A 78 -18.00 2.53 14.49
CA SER A 78 -18.39 3.91 14.21
C SER A 78 -17.38 4.63 13.31
N ASN A 79 -17.89 5.31 12.28
CA ASN A 79 -17.12 6.16 11.36
C ASN A 79 -16.05 5.42 10.54
N LEU A 80 -16.19 4.12 10.33
CA LEU A 80 -15.32 3.32 9.49
C LEU A 80 -16.05 2.97 8.18
N GLN A 81 -15.48 3.37 7.06
CA GLN A 81 -15.89 2.90 5.74
C GLN A 81 -15.04 1.68 5.41
N ILE A 82 -15.66 0.65 4.87
CA ILE A 82 -15.00 -0.61 4.53
C ILE A 82 -15.44 -1.10 3.16
N THR A 83 -14.54 -1.79 2.50
CA THR A 83 -14.83 -2.56 1.29
C THR A 83 -14.12 -3.91 1.39
N LEU A 84 -14.77 -4.97 0.97
CA LEU A 84 -14.20 -6.31 0.91
C LEU A 84 -14.23 -6.79 -0.54
N VAL A 85 -13.06 -7.09 -1.11
CA VAL A 85 -12.90 -7.56 -2.48
C VAL A 85 -12.08 -8.85 -2.51
N PRO A 86 -12.29 -9.73 -3.51
CA PRO A 86 -11.42 -10.90 -3.68
C PRO A 86 -9.97 -10.47 -3.87
N ALA A 87 -9.04 -11.16 -3.20
CA ALA A 87 -7.62 -11.00 -3.49
C ALA A 87 -7.32 -11.60 -4.87
N SER A 88 -6.62 -10.85 -5.69
CA SER A 88 -6.05 -11.37 -6.93
C SER A 88 -4.76 -12.10 -6.58
N LEU A 89 -4.58 -13.32 -7.11
CA LEU A 89 -3.25 -13.91 -7.14
C LEU A 89 -2.44 -13.02 -8.10
N GLU A 90 -1.48 -12.28 -7.57
CA GLU A 90 -0.49 -11.65 -8.42
C GLU A 90 0.25 -12.78 -9.14
N ASP A 91 0.24 -12.75 -10.48
CA ASP A 91 1.17 -13.57 -11.25
C ASP A 91 2.56 -13.16 -10.78
N SER A 92 3.29 -14.10 -10.18
CA SER A 92 4.65 -13.92 -9.70
C SER A 92 5.60 -13.79 -10.92
N LYS A 93 5.47 -12.70 -11.67
CA LYS A 93 6.55 -12.28 -12.55
C LYS A 93 7.72 -11.98 -11.64
N GLN A 94 8.89 -12.51 -11.98
CA GLN A 94 10.12 -12.07 -11.34
C GLN A 94 10.25 -10.57 -11.58
N THR A 95 10.04 -9.79 -10.54
CA THR A 95 10.23 -8.34 -10.53
C THR A 95 11.41 -8.04 -9.63
N HIS A 96 12.32 -7.17 -10.10
CA HIS A 96 13.35 -6.58 -9.25
C HIS A 96 12.70 -5.43 -8.49
N GLU A 97 12.87 -5.43 -7.18
CA GLU A 97 12.38 -4.34 -6.32
C GLU A 97 13.54 -3.38 -6.01
N PHE A 98 13.25 -2.09 -6.03
CA PHE A 98 14.17 -1.01 -5.71
C PHE A 98 13.52 -0.10 -4.69
N GLU A 99 14.26 0.26 -3.64
CA GLU A 99 13.83 1.33 -2.73
C GLU A 99 14.60 2.60 -3.05
N ILE A 100 13.87 3.68 -3.34
CA ILE A 100 14.48 4.98 -3.64
C ILE A 100 13.90 6.09 -2.77
N SER A 101 14.71 7.12 -2.53
CA SER A 101 14.25 8.42 -2.07
C SER A 101 14.36 9.46 -3.20
N VAL A 102 13.39 10.34 -3.27
CA VAL A 102 13.35 11.44 -4.22
C VAL A 102 13.15 12.74 -3.44
N THR A 103 13.98 13.75 -3.70
CA THR A 103 13.89 15.05 -3.04
C THR A 103 14.04 16.16 -4.08
N GLY A 104 13.25 17.23 -3.97
CA GLY A 104 13.33 18.40 -4.85
C GLY A 104 12.46 19.54 -4.36
N ASN A 105 12.46 20.67 -5.06
CA ASN A 105 11.53 21.76 -4.77
C ASN A 105 10.10 21.32 -5.07
N ASP A 106 9.17 21.61 -4.16
CA ASP A 106 7.77 21.29 -4.39
C ASP A 106 7.19 22.14 -5.52
N ARG A 107 6.43 21.49 -6.38
CA ARG A 107 5.69 22.12 -7.46
C ARG A 107 4.44 21.33 -7.83
N GLN A 108 3.48 22.04 -8.35
CA GLN A 108 2.24 21.42 -8.83
C GLN A 108 2.56 20.39 -9.93
N GLY A 109 2.08 19.17 -9.75
CA GLY A 109 2.21 18.07 -10.71
C GLY A 109 3.44 17.19 -10.54
N ILE A 110 4.34 17.44 -9.57
CA ILE A 110 5.58 16.67 -9.38
C ILE A 110 5.31 15.15 -9.27
N VAL A 111 4.29 14.74 -8.51
CA VAL A 111 3.91 13.32 -8.36
C VAL A 111 3.44 12.73 -9.70
N ASN A 112 2.69 13.51 -10.49
CA ASN A 112 2.25 13.09 -11.82
C ASN A 112 3.44 12.86 -12.76
N ASP A 113 4.41 13.77 -12.76
CA ASP A 113 5.56 13.71 -13.64
C ASP A 113 6.46 12.52 -13.28
N ILE A 114 6.71 12.29 -11.97
CA ILE A 114 7.42 11.11 -11.46
C ILE A 114 6.70 9.83 -11.90
N SER A 115 5.39 9.73 -11.64
CA SER A 115 4.62 8.54 -11.98
C SER A 115 4.58 8.27 -13.48
N HIS A 116 4.50 9.32 -14.30
CA HIS A 116 4.55 9.20 -15.76
C HIS A 116 5.91 8.71 -16.26
N CYS A 117 6.99 9.24 -15.71
CA CYS A 117 8.35 8.79 -16.00
C CYS A 117 8.52 7.28 -15.72
N LEU A 118 8.14 6.84 -14.52
CA LEU A 118 8.21 5.43 -14.12
C LEU A 118 7.34 4.51 -15.01
N THR A 119 6.14 4.99 -15.38
CA THR A 119 5.26 4.26 -16.30
C THR A 119 5.90 4.05 -17.66
N ASN A 120 6.60 5.05 -18.20
CA ASN A 120 7.31 4.95 -19.48
C ASN A 120 8.47 3.93 -19.44
N LEU A 121 9.02 3.67 -18.27
CA LEU A 121 10.04 2.63 -18.02
C LEU A 121 9.44 1.26 -17.70
N ASN A 122 8.12 1.09 -17.76
CA ASN A 122 7.40 -0.10 -17.28
C ASN A 122 7.70 -0.45 -15.81
N VAL A 123 7.98 0.55 -14.99
CA VAL A 123 8.22 0.42 -13.55
C VAL A 123 6.93 0.69 -12.79
N SER A 124 6.54 -0.25 -11.93
CA SER A 124 5.38 -0.12 -11.05
C SER A 124 5.78 0.44 -9.69
N ILE A 125 4.97 1.36 -9.17
CA ILE A 125 5.09 1.84 -7.79
C ILE A 125 4.30 0.86 -6.90
N LYS A 126 5.01 0.16 -6.02
CA LYS A 126 4.41 -0.76 -5.03
C LYS A 126 3.99 -0.03 -3.76
N GLU A 127 4.86 0.84 -3.27
CA GLU A 127 4.61 1.69 -2.11
C GLU A 127 5.14 3.09 -2.40
N MET A 128 4.46 4.09 -1.89
CA MET A 128 4.87 5.50 -2.00
C MET A 128 4.43 6.27 -0.77
N GLU A 129 5.40 6.86 -0.09
CA GLU A 129 5.16 7.81 0.99
C GLU A 129 5.73 9.16 0.59
N THR A 130 4.93 10.21 0.69
CA THR A 130 5.34 11.57 0.29
C THR A 130 5.14 12.56 1.42
N ASN A 131 6.02 13.54 1.50
CA ASN A 131 5.92 14.65 2.41
C ASN A 131 6.28 15.96 1.70
N CYS A 132 5.71 17.06 2.16
CA CYS A 132 6.03 18.39 1.71
C CYS A 132 6.23 19.30 2.93
N GLU A 133 7.45 19.78 3.11
CA GLU A 133 7.85 20.56 4.27
C GLU A 133 8.47 21.90 3.86
N SER A 134 8.30 22.92 4.70
CA SER A 134 8.97 24.21 4.50
C SER A 134 10.45 24.09 4.77
N ALA A 135 11.28 24.49 3.82
CA ALA A 135 12.73 24.56 4.02
C ALA A 135 13.08 25.52 5.18
N PRO A 136 13.95 25.14 6.12
CA PRO A 136 14.22 25.93 7.34
C PRO A 136 14.69 27.35 7.10
N ASN A 137 15.30 27.65 5.95
CA ASN A 137 16.02 28.89 5.71
C ASN A 137 15.53 29.76 4.53
N TRP A 138 14.65 29.26 3.66
CA TRP A 138 14.36 29.92 2.38
C TRP A 138 12.88 30.07 2.04
N GLY A 139 11.97 29.52 2.86
CA GLY A 139 10.52 29.63 2.62
C GLY A 139 10.01 28.84 1.40
N SER A 140 10.87 28.13 0.68
CA SER A 140 10.45 27.18 -0.34
C SER A 140 9.95 25.88 0.30
N GLN A 141 9.00 25.24 -0.37
CA GLN A 141 8.52 23.91 0.02
C GLN A 141 9.45 22.87 -0.59
N ILE A 142 9.85 21.90 0.20
CA ILE A 142 10.62 20.72 -0.26
C ILE A 142 9.68 19.55 -0.32
N PHE A 143 9.58 18.97 -1.49
CA PHE A 143 8.95 17.67 -1.71
C PHE A 143 9.95 16.56 -1.41
N SER A 144 9.50 15.54 -0.72
CA SER A 144 10.23 14.29 -0.52
C SER A 144 9.31 13.10 -0.74
N ALA A 145 9.85 12.05 -1.34
CA ALA A 145 9.15 10.78 -1.51
C ALA A 145 10.06 9.62 -1.20
N LYS A 146 9.55 8.62 -0.49
CA LYS A 146 10.15 7.28 -0.36
C LYS A 146 9.28 6.32 -1.17
N MET A 147 9.90 5.53 -2.05
CA MET A 147 9.16 4.65 -2.95
C MET A 147 9.79 3.27 -3.01
N THR A 148 8.93 2.24 -3.00
CA THR A 148 9.26 0.88 -3.40
C THR A 148 8.77 0.67 -4.82
N LEU A 149 9.68 0.39 -5.72
CA LEU A 149 9.45 0.23 -7.14
C LEU A 149 9.64 -1.22 -7.55
N ALA A 150 8.93 -1.67 -8.58
CA ALA A 150 9.11 -2.99 -9.17
C ALA A 150 9.25 -2.87 -10.69
N GLY A 151 10.37 -3.33 -11.21
CA GLY A 151 10.69 -3.38 -12.64
C GLY A 151 10.83 -4.81 -13.14
N ASP A 152 10.95 -5.00 -14.44
CA ASP A 152 11.28 -6.29 -15.07
C ASP A 152 12.79 -6.60 -14.98
N GLU A 153 13.19 -7.76 -15.52
CA GLU A 153 14.58 -8.23 -15.48
C GLU A 153 15.59 -7.31 -16.20
N ASN A 154 15.13 -6.42 -17.09
CA ASN A 154 15.97 -5.51 -17.85
C ASN A 154 16.03 -4.11 -17.20
N THR A 155 15.19 -3.85 -16.23
CA THR A 155 15.15 -2.57 -15.52
C THR A 155 16.35 -2.44 -14.60
N THR A 156 17.15 -1.40 -14.77
CA THR A 156 18.26 -1.09 -13.88
C THR A 156 17.92 0.12 -12.99
N ILE A 157 18.55 0.18 -11.82
CA ILE A 157 18.39 1.32 -10.93
C ILE A 157 18.96 2.60 -11.55
N ASP A 158 20.04 2.50 -12.31
CA ASP A 158 20.69 3.63 -12.97
C ASP A 158 19.74 4.27 -14.01
N ASP A 159 19.03 3.46 -14.79
CA ASP A 159 18.03 3.95 -15.76
C ASP A 159 16.88 4.69 -15.05
N ILE A 160 16.46 4.21 -13.88
CA ILE A 160 15.41 4.85 -13.09
C ILE A 160 15.89 6.21 -12.55
N ILE A 161 17.09 6.25 -11.97
CA ILE A 161 17.67 7.47 -11.40
C ILE A 161 17.85 8.51 -12.51
N GLU A 162 18.51 8.14 -13.60
CA GLU A 162 18.76 9.03 -14.73
C GLU A 162 17.46 9.62 -15.30
N ALA A 163 16.45 8.79 -15.51
CA ALA A 163 15.19 9.25 -16.05
C ALA A 163 14.41 10.18 -15.09
N LEU A 164 14.44 9.92 -13.79
CA LEU A 164 13.81 10.77 -12.80
C LEU A 164 14.52 12.11 -12.65
N GLU A 165 15.83 12.13 -12.60
CA GLU A 165 16.63 13.36 -12.50
C GLU A 165 16.53 14.24 -13.75
N HIS A 166 16.20 13.66 -14.91
CA HIS A 166 15.90 14.43 -16.13
C HIS A 166 14.55 15.18 -16.12
N ILE A 167 13.67 14.93 -15.14
CA ILE A 167 12.39 15.64 -15.03
C ILE A 167 12.63 17.13 -14.72
N THR A 168 13.53 17.42 -13.80
CA THR A 168 13.95 18.78 -13.43
C THR A 168 15.37 18.78 -12.85
N ASP A 169 16.08 19.90 -13.03
CA ASP A 169 17.48 20.06 -12.59
C ASP A 169 17.66 20.03 -11.04
N ASP A 170 16.58 20.08 -10.28
CA ASP A 170 16.58 20.15 -8.82
C ASP A 170 16.08 18.86 -8.14
N LEU A 171 15.76 17.84 -8.94
CA LEU A 171 15.35 16.54 -8.42
C LEU A 171 16.58 15.69 -8.13
N VAL A 172 16.69 15.22 -6.91
CA VAL A 172 17.76 14.32 -6.45
C VAL A 172 17.13 12.97 -6.12
N VAL A 173 17.70 11.91 -6.68
CA VAL A 173 17.23 10.54 -6.49
C VAL A 173 18.35 9.69 -5.89
N GLU A 174 18.08 9.00 -4.81
CA GLU A 174 19.03 8.17 -4.09
C GLU A 174 18.46 6.76 -3.90
N LEU A 175 19.29 5.75 -4.15
CA LEU A 175 18.97 4.36 -3.78
C LEU A 175 19.03 4.23 -2.26
N ILE A 176 18.01 3.63 -1.68
CA ILE A 176 18.01 3.26 -0.26
C ILE A 176 18.57 1.85 -0.17
N GLU A 177 19.80 1.72 0.35
CA GLU A 177 20.40 0.42 0.62
C GLU A 177 19.86 -0.10 1.97
N ASP A 178 19.33 -1.32 1.98
CA ASP A 178 19.05 -2.02 3.23
C ASP A 178 20.37 -2.23 3.99
N ASN A 179 20.54 -1.49 5.09
CA ASN A 179 21.62 -1.80 6.04
C ASN A 179 21.27 -3.13 6.73
N VAL A 180 21.82 -4.22 6.19
CA VAL A 180 21.80 -5.57 6.79
C VAL A 180 22.64 -5.60 8.06
#